data_4442ae5223c8867c6cef500b5c2fb39e
#
_entry.id   4442ae5223c8867c6cef500b5c2fb39e
#
_cell.length_a   1.000
_cell.length_b   1.000
_cell.length_c   1.000
_cell.angle_alpha   90.00
_cell.angle_beta   90.00
_cell.angle_gamma   90.00
#
_symmetry.space_group_name_H-M   'P 1'
#
loop_
_entity.id
_entity.type
_entity.pdbx_description
1 polymer ?
#
loop_
_entity_poly.entity_id
_entity_poly.type
_entity_poly.pdbx_seq_one_letter_code
_entity_poly.pdbx_strand_id
1 'polypeptide(L)'
;GGNTDADCIEKAFMHTVKQPKLAKQPRNIVLIVGESFGNWPFLPKYKDLGLVDNMLALQNSADAAHIATMLPHGSGTISAVNGLVSGIPDIGLYENYQANSFNNKYATGIGYIMKQLGYKTVFWYGGFSGWQNIGKFTKAQSFDEFHCADEFSDNSGNVWGCSDAVLFKQIEAYMSKEKEQEKVFHVVLTTSNHPPYSIDVDGMGFPRAKVKSKLPADIANDEKTLTELGHIWYADKTMGDFVKQAQSMYSDTLFVITGDHSERFSFAKEQDTRTLSSIPCIFYGAGVQQAWFNDKSVGDHMQLAGTVAEIVGPDG
;
A
#
# COMPACT_ATOMS: atom_id res chain seq x y z
N GLY A 1 -10.11 35.03 -11.56
CA GLY A 1 -9.05 34.92 -10.63
C GLY A 1 -9.09 33.74 -9.66
N GLY A 2 -10.24 33.03 -9.47
CA GLY A 2 -10.36 32.01 -8.42
C GLY A 2 -9.72 30.64 -8.73
N ASN A 3 -9.49 30.30 -10.00
CA ASN A 3 -8.92 28.99 -10.36
C ASN A 3 -7.41 28.90 -10.19
N THR A 4 -6.71 30.03 -10.25
CA THR A 4 -5.26 30.07 -10.15
C THR A 4 -4.76 29.74 -8.76
N ASP A 5 -5.49 30.13 -7.71
CA ASP A 5 -5.07 29.89 -6.33
C ASP A 5 -5.27 28.43 -5.92
N ALA A 6 -6.37 27.78 -6.36
CA ALA A 6 -6.62 26.39 -6.10
C ALA A 6 -5.58 25.50 -6.83
N ASP A 7 -5.28 25.79 -8.09
CA ASP A 7 -4.26 25.09 -8.85
C ASP A 7 -2.86 25.27 -8.26
N CYS A 8 -2.53 26.45 -7.77
CA CYS A 8 -1.25 26.71 -7.10
C CYS A 8 -1.14 25.95 -5.78
N ILE A 9 -2.24 25.85 -5.01
CA ILE A 9 -2.26 25.10 -3.76
C ILE A 9 -2.08 23.60 -4.05
N GLU A 10 -2.79 23.06 -5.02
CA GLU A 10 -2.66 21.65 -5.41
C GLU A 10 -1.24 21.32 -5.85
N LYS A 11 -0.64 22.15 -6.71
CA LYS A 11 0.74 21.97 -7.14
C LYS A 11 1.73 22.08 -5.99
N ALA A 12 1.49 22.98 -5.03
CA ALA A 12 2.35 23.13 -3.86
C ALA A 12 2.29 21.91 -2.95
N PHE A 13 1.17 21.17 -2.91
CA PHE A 13 1.05 19.96 -2.11
C PHE A 13 1.65 18.73 -2.77
N MET A 14 1.50 18.56 -4.08
CA MET A 14 1.94 17.37 -4.79
C MET A 14 3.33 17.50 -5.42
N HIS A 15 3.70 18.70 -5.83
CA HIS A 15 4.95 18.97 -6.52
C HIS A 15 5.69 20.12 -5.84
N THR A 16 6.94 19.92 -5.46
CA THR A 16 7.75 20.95 -4.83
C THR A 16 8.72 21.59 -5.84
N VAL A 17 10.01 21.43 -5.63
CA VAL A 17 11.04 22.06 -6.46
C VAL A 17 11.24 21.29 -7.77
N LYS A 18 10.95 19.98 -7.76
CA LYS A 18 11.10 19.12 -8.92
C LYS A 18 9.82 18.38 -9.22
N GLN A 19 9.49 18.31 -10.51
CA GLN A 19 8.44 17.42 -11.01
C GLN A 19 8.80 15.96 -10.66
N PRO A 20 7.96 15.20 -9.97
CA PRO A 20 8.18 13.77 -9.73
C PRO A 20 8.25 13.02 -11.06
N LYS A 21 9.43 12.55 -11.42
CA LYS A 21 9.64 11.90 -12.72
C LYS A 21 10.88 11.01 -12.67
N LEU A 22 10.74 9.77 -13.16
CA LEU A 22 11.87 8.89 -13.43
C LEU A 22 12.41 9.12 -14.84
N ALA A 23 13.73 9.15 -14.97
CA ALA A 23 14.39 9.28 -16.27
C ALA A 23 14.14 8.07 -17.17
N LYS A 24 13.96 6.89 -16.57
CA LYS A 24 13.70 5.63 -17.26
C LYS A 24 12.46 4.97 -16.69
N GLN A 25 11.60 4.45 -17.57
CA GLN A 25 10.42 3.70 -17.17
C GLN A 25 10.85 2.37 -16.53
N PRO A 26 10.46 2.08 -15.26
CA PRO A 26 10.88 0.86 -14.58
C PRO A 26 10.34 -0.39 -15.29
N ARG A 27 11.10 -1.48 -15.21
CA ARG A 27 10.64 -2.79 -15.68
C ARG A 27 9.48 -3.30 -14.84
N ASN A 28 9.59 -3.20 -13.53
CA ASN A 28 8.55 -3.61 -12.59
C ASN A 28 8.10 -2.41 -11.76
N ILE A 29 6.80 -2.35 -11.52
CA ILE A 29 6.20 -1.46 -10.54
C ILE A 29 5.38 -2.33 -9.60
N VAL A 30 5.63 -2.23 -8.30
CA VAL A 30 4.91 -2.99 -7.29
C VAL A 30 4.23 -2.01 -6.34
N LEU A 31 2.90 -1.95 -6.41
CA LEU A 31 2.08 -1.18 -5.49
C LEU A 31 1.59 -2.11 -4.38
N ILE A 32 2.10 -1.91 -3.18
CA ILE A 32 1.73 -2.70 -2.00
C ILE A 32 0.70 -1.91 -1.19
N VAL A 33 -0.47 -2.51 -1.00
CA VAL A 33 -1.54 -1.97 -0.17
C VAL A 33 -1.66 -2.86 1.06
N GLY A 34 -1.15 -2.37 2.19
CA GLY A 34 -1.17 -3.10 3.45
C GLY A 34 -2.53 -3.02 4.13
N GLU A 35 -3.09 -4.17 4.52
CA GLU A 35 -4.32 -4.23 5.30
C GLU A 35 -4.15 -3.50 6.63
N SER A 36 -5.02 -2.53 6.90
CA SER A 36 -5.02 -1.72 8.13
C SER A 36 -3.66 -1.08 8.44
N PHE A 37 -2.87 -0.78 7.42
CA PHE A 37 -1.52 -0.26 7.56
C PHE A 37 -1.56 1.27 7.61
N GLY A 38 -1.76 1.80 8.82
CA GLY A 38 -1.88 3.24 9.05
C GLY A 38 -0.54 3.96 9.19
N ASN A 39 -0.60 5.28 9.25
CA ASN A 39 0.58 6.14 9.39
C ASN A 39 0.99 6.39 10.84
N TRP A 40 0.12 6.14 11.82
CA TRP A 40 0.41 6.47 13.21
C TRP A 40 1.71 5.83 13.75
N PRO A 41 2.10 4.59 13.39
CA PRO A 41 3.36 4.02 13.86
C PRO A 41 4.61 4.74 13.37
N PHE A 42 4.51 5.53 12.31
CA PHE A 42 5.59 6.33 11.74
C PHE A 42 5.80 7.65 12.48
N LEU A 43 4.82 8.10 13.27
CA LEU A 43 4.86 9.41 13.92
C LEU A 43 5.98 9.48 14.97
N PRO A 44 6.57 10.65 15.19
CA PRO A 44 7.64 10.83 16.19
C PRO A 44 7.29 10.28 17.58
N LYS A 45 6.02 10.39 17.97
CA LYS A 45 5.54 9.89 19.26
C LYS A 45 5.57 8.37 19.38
N TYR A 46 5.41 7.64 18.27
CA TYR A 46 5.24 6.19 18.27
C TYR A 46 6.34 5.39 17.57
N LYS A 47 7.17 6.04 16.77
CA LYS A 47 8.21 5.36 15.99
C LYS A 47 9.18 4.53 16.84
N ASP A 48 9.41 4.94 18.09
CA ASP A 48 10.31 4.25 18.99
C ASP A 48 9.76 2.91 19.51
N LEU A 49 8.46 2.62 19.25
CA LEU A 49 7.93 1.28 19.48
C LEU A 49 8.57 0.23 18.55
N GLY A 50 9.18 0.65 17.46
CA GLY A 50 9.85 -0.23 16.51
C GLY A 50 8.93 -1.07 15.63
N LEU A 51 7.67 -0.65 15.46
CA LEU A 51 6.68 -1.43 14.71
C LEU A 51 6.87 -1.34 13.20
N VAL A 52 7.48 -0.25 12.71
CA VAL A 52 7.64 -0.01 11.27
C VAL A 52 9.08 0.37 10.90
N ASP A 53 10.04 -0.21 11.57
CA ASP A 53 11.46 0.12 11.37
C ASP A 53 11.94 -0.12 9.95
N ASN A 54 11.46 -1.16 9.28
CA ASN A 54 11.84 -1.45 7.90
C ASN A 54 11.31 -0.38 6.94
N MET A 55 10.05 -0.01 7.07
CA MET A 55 9.45 1.00 6.21
C MET A 55 9.97 2.40 6.53
N LEU A 56 10.29 2.70 7.79
CA LEU A 56 10.98 3.95 8.16
C LEU A 56 12.35 4.04 7.52
N ALA A 57 13.15 2.97 7.56
CA ALA A 57 14.45 2.93 6.92
C ALA A 57 14.33 3.14 5.41
N LEU A 58 13.33 2.52 4.79
CA LEU A 58 13.04 2.68 3.37
C LEU A 58 12.67 4.13 3.04
N GLN A 59 11.75 4.71 3.80
CA GLN A 59 11.27 6.09 3.63
C GLN A 59 12.38 7.11 3.75
N ASN A 60 13.36 6.86 4.61
CA ASN A 60 14.49 7.75 4.87
C ASN A 60 15.68 7.50 3.93
N SER A 61 15.58 6.54 3.03
CA SER A 61 16.64 6.25 2.07
C SER A 61 16.79 7.38 1.05
N ALA A 62 18.00 7.49 0.45
CA ALA A 62 18.25 8.48 -0.59
C ALA A 62 17.42 8.25 -1.86
N ASP A 63 16.98 7.00 -2.10
CA ASP A 63 16.18 6.60 -3.26
C ASP A 63 14.68 6.51 -2.92
N ALA A 64 14.22 7.30 -1.99
CA ALA A 64 12.82 7.32 -1.57
C ALA A 64 12.23 8.73 -1.56
N ALA A 65 10.92 8.80 -1.74
CA ALA A 65 10.09 9.97 -1.52
C ALA A 65 8.80 9.53 -0.83
N HIS A 66 8.21 10.40 -0.04
CA HIS A 66 6.92 10.07 0.57
C HIS A 66 5.99 11.28 0.60
N ILE A 67 4.71 11.02 0.44
CA ILE A 67 3.67 12.04 0.61
C ILE A 67 3.46 12.20 2.12
N ALA A 68 3.55 13.43 2.60
CA ALA A 68 3.52 13.72 4.04
C ALA A 68 2.19 13.32 4.70
N THR A 69 1.07 13.59 4.02
CA THR A 69 -0.27 13.23 4.49
C THR A 69 -1.02 12.55 3.37
N MET A 70 -1.18 11.23 3.47
CA MET A 70 -1.95 10.43 2.53
C MET A 70 -3.27 10.03 3.17
N LEU A 71 -4.37 10.31 2.49
CA LEU A 71 -5.71 10.02 3.00
C LEU A 71 -6.28 8.80 2.27
N PRO A 72 -6.85 7.83 3.01
CA PRO A 72 -7.49 6.70 2.38
C PRO A 72 -8.80 7.12 1.73
N HIS A 73 -9.23 6.36 0.73
CA HIS A 73 -10.56 6.50 0.14
C HIS A 73 -11.56 5.68 0.96
N GLY A 74 -12.29 6.37 1.84
CA GLY A 74 -13.22 5.72 2.77
C GLY A 74 -12.53 5.09 3.98
N SER A 75 -13.30 4.37 4.79
CA SER A 75 -12.87 3.83 6.08
C SER A 75 -12.69 2.32 6.10
N GLY A 76 -12.88 1.65 4.99
CA GLY A 76 -12.79 0.19 4.88
C GLY A 76 -12.07 -0.25 3.62
N THR A 77 -11.75 -1.53 3.56
CA THR A 77 -10.96 -2.12 2.47
C THR A 77 -11.66 -2.01 1.12
N ILE A 78 -12.99 -2.25 1.07
CA ILE A 78 -13.77 -2.15 -0.18
C ILE A 78 -13.70 -0.74 -0.76
N SER A 79 -13.95 0.28 0.06
CA SER A 79 -13.91 1.67 -0.40
C SER A 79 -12.52 2.05 -0.89
N ALA A 80 -11.47 1.63 -0.16
CA ALA A 80 -10.09 1.88 -0.54
C ALA A 80 -9.73 1.21 -1.87
N VAL A 81 -10.09 -0.06 -2.05
CA VAL A 81 -9.83 -0.79 -3.30
C VAL A 81 -10.59 -0.16 -4.46
N ASN A 82 -11.85 0.22 -4.26
CA ASN A 82 -12.63 0.87 -5.29
C ASN A 82 -11.99 2.20 -5.73
N GLY A 83 -11.63 3.06 -4.79
CA GLY A 83 -10.98 4.33 -5.08
C GLY A 83 -9.63 4.17 -5.75
N LEU A 84 -8.81 3.25 -5.26
CA LEU A 84 -7.47 2.98 -5.79
C LEU A 84 -7.53 2.39 -7.21
N VAL A 85 -8.40 1.40 -7.42
CA VAL A 85 -8.45 0.63 -8.67
C VAL A 85 -9.26 1.33 -9.75
N SER A 86 -10.39 1.94 -9.41
CA SER A 86 -11.25 2.63 -10.38
C SER A 86 -10.98 4.13 -10.51
N GLY A 87 -10.43 4.75 -9.49
CA GLY A 87 -10.27 6.21 -9.41
C GLY A 87 -11.60 6.95 -9.23
N ILE A 88 -12.67 6.26 -8.87
CA ILE A 88 -14.02 6.82 -8.73
C ILE A 88 -14.37 6.91 -7.25
N PRO A 89 -14.92 8.05 -6.79
CA PRO A 89 -15.34 8.20 -5.41
C PRO A 89 -16.41 7.19 -5.02
N ASP A 90 -16.26 6.61 -3.82
CA ASP A 90 -17.33 5.85 -3.19
C ASP A 90 -18.31 6.85 -2.54
N ILE A 91 -19.51 6.90 -3.06
CA ILE A 91 -20.56 7.80 -2.57
C ILE A 91 -21.44 7.16 -1.50
N GLY A 92 -21.08 5.96 -1.05
CA GLY A 92 -21.81 5.27 0.03
C GLY A 92 -23.20 4.73 -0.35
N LEU A 93 -23.54 4.72 -1.63
CA LEU A 93 -24.83 4.19 -2.10
C LEU A 93 -24.85 2.68 -2.27
N TYR A 94 -23.69 2.03 -2.21
CA TYR A 94 -23.54 0.59 -2.44
C TYR A 94 -22.74 -0.03 -1.31
N GLU A 95 -23.18 -1.19 -0.84
CA GLU A 95 -22.43 -1.97 0.16
C GLU A 95 -21.16 -2.60 -0.44
N ASN A 96 -21.19 -2.85 -1.75
CA ASN A 96 -20.14 -3.48 -2.52
C ASN A 96 -19.71 -2.56 -3.67
N TYR A 97 -19.01 -3.11 -4.65
CA TYR A 97 -18.64 -2.38 -5.85
C TYR A 97 -19.86 -1.89 -6.60
N GLN A 98 -19.77 -0.72 -7.20
CA GLN A 98 -20.82 -0.21 -8.07
C GLN A 98 -21.05 -1.17 -9.22
N ALA A 99 -22.33 -1.41 -9.57
CA ALA A 99 -22.70 -2.39 -10.59
C ALA A 99 -21.99 -2.17 -11.94
N ASN A 100 -21.81 -0.91 -12.34
CA ASN A 100 -21.13 -0.58 -13.59
C ASN A 100 -19.66 -0.99 -13.61
N SER A 101 -19.00 -1.12 -12.45
CA SER A 101 -17.58 -1.46 -12.37
C SER A 101 -17.28 -2.89 -12.80
N PHE A 102 -18.29 -3.77 -12.85
CA PHE A 102 -18.13 -5.14 -13.34
C PHE A 102 -18.22 -5.25 -14.85
N ASN A 103 -18.83 -4.30 -15.51
CA ASN A 103 -19.10 -4.34 -16.96
C ASN A 103 -18.32 -3.29 -17.75
N ASN A 104 -17.92 -2.20 -17.09
CA ASN A 104 -17.24 -1.08 -17.74
C ASN A 104 -15.91 -0.79 -17.05
N LYS A 105 -14.87 -0.61 -17.85
CA LYS A 105 -13.59 -0.11 -17.34
C LYS A 105 -13.64 1.41 -17.28
N TYR A 106 -12.97 1.95 -16.28
CA TYR A 106 -12.84 3.39 -16.11
C TYR A 106 -11.45 3.86 -16.56
N ALA A 107 -11.42 4.96 -17.35
CA ALA A 107 -10.16 5.56 -17.81
C ALA A 107 -9.29 6.08 -16.64
N THR A 108 -9.89 6.32 -15.49
CA THR A 108 -9.20 6.73 -14.25
C THR A 108 -8.63 5.54 -13.47
N GLY A 109 -8.94 4.31 -13.86
CA GLY A 109 -8.46 3.11 -13.21
C GLY A 109 -6.95 2.92 -13.39
N ILE A 110 -6.28 2.54 -12.31
CA ILE A 110 -4.82 2.38 -12.34
C ILE A 110 -4.37 1.29 -13.31
N GLY A 111 -5.11 0.18 -13.39
CA GLY A 111 -4.82 -0.90 -14.34
C GLY A 111 -4.91 -0.43 -15.77
N TYR A 112 -5.96 0.32 -16.11
CA TYR A 112 -6.13 0.89 -17.44
C TYR A 112 -4.96 1.83 -17.80
N ILE A 113 -4.64 2.76 -16.91
CA ILE A 113 -3.58 3.73 -17.12
C ILE A 113 -2.24 3.03 -17.35
N MET A 114 -1.92 2.04 -16.53
CA MET A 114 -0.65 1.32 -16.62
C MET A 114 -0.55 0.46 -17.89
N LYS A 115 -1.66 -0.10 -18.36
CA LYS A 115 -1.70 -0.78 -19.66
C LYS A 115 -1.41 0.17 -20.82
N GLN A 116 -1.95 1.39 -20.75
CA GLN A 116 -1.66 2.42 -21.77
C GLN A 116 -0.19 2.80 -21.80
N LEU A 117 0.50 2.66 -20.66
CA LEU A 117 1.94 2.90 -20.55
C LEU A 117 2.81 1.69 -20.91
N GLY A 118 2.20 0.59 -21.34
CA GLY A 118 2.90 -0.60 -21.84
C GLY A 118 3.13 -1.70 -20.80
N TYR A 119 2.49 -1.64 -19.65
CA TYR A 119 2.62 -2.65 -18.60
C TYR A 119 1.57 -3.75 -18.72
N LYS A 120 2.01 -5.00 -18.50
CA LYS A 120 1.11 -6.08 -18.12
C LYS A 120 0.66 -5.81 -16.68
N THR A 121 -0.60 -6.05 -16.38
CA THR A 121 -1.18 -5.71 -15.08
C THR A 121 -1.61 -6.96 -14.32
N VAL A 122 -1.12 -7.11 -13.09
CA VAL A 122 -1.35 -8.28 -12.25
C VAL A 122 -1.83 -7.83 -10.86
N PHE A 123 -2.96 -8.37 -10.43
CA PHE A 123 -3.49 -8.09 -9.11
C PHE A 123 -3.32 -9.31 -8.20
N TRP A 124 -2.74 -9.10 -7.02
CA TRP A 124 -2.48 -10.12 -6.00
C TRP A 124 -3.30 -9.82 -4.77
N TYR A 125 -4.12 -10.77 -4.38
CA TYR A 125 -4.92 -10.66 -3.17
C TYR A 125 -4.56 -11.78 -2.19
N GLY A 126 -4.23 -11.41 -0.94
CA GLY A 126 -3.92 -12.37 0.11
C GLY A 126 -5.11 -13.18 0.59
N GLY A 127 -6.34 -12.73 0.34
CA GLY A 127 -7.57 -13.42 0.71
C GLY A 127 -8.08 -14.37 -0.36
N PHE A 128 -9.35 -14.77 -0.21
CA PHE A 128 -10.02 -15.72 -1.10
C PHE A 128 -10.86 -15.00 -2.14
N SER A 129 -10.98 -15.60 -3.33
CA SER A 129 -11.65 -15.00 -4.50
C SER A 129 -13.12 -14.65 -4.28
N GLY A 130 -13.79 -15.36 -3.36
CA GLY A 130 -15.20 -15.11 -3.05
C GLY A 130 -15.46 -13.80 -2.30
N TRP A 131 -14.42 -13.17 -1.76
CA TRP A 131 -14.60 -11.95 -1.00
C TRP A 131 -15.00 -10.79 -1.91
N GLN A 132 -16.24 -10.29 -1.75
CA GLN A 132 -16.74 -9.09 -2.42
C GLN A 132 -16.57 -9.09 -3.96
N ASN A 133 -16.43 -10.27 -4.60
CA ASN A 133 -16.20 -10.42 -6.04
C ASN A 133 -14.97 -9.67 -6.55
N ILE A 134 -13.94 -9.58 -5.74
CA ILE A 134 -12.74 -8.78 -6.03
C ILE A 134 -12.05 -9.20 -7.33
N GLY A 135 -11.98 -10.50 -7.61
CA GLY A 135 -11.36 -10.99 -8.85
C GLY A 135 -12.10 -10.51 -10.10
N LYS A 136 -13.43 -10.58 -10.09
CA LYS A 136 -14.26 -10.10 -11.20
C LYS A 136 -14.11 -8.58 -11.37
N PHE A 137 -14.13 -7.83 -10.29
CA PHE A 137 -13.97 -6.38 -10.32
C PHE A 137 -12.62 -5.96 -10.91
N THR A 138 -11.51 -6.54 -10.42
CA THR A 138 -10.18 -6.17 -10.89
C THR A 138 -9.97 -6.51 -12.36
N LYS A 139 -10.47 -7.64 -12.82
CA LYS A 139 -10.41 -8.00 -14.25
C LYS A 139 -11.22 -7.05 -15.11
N ALA A 140 -12.40 -6.61 -14.65
CA ALA A 140 -13.19 -5.59 -15.34
C ALA A 140 -12.46 -4.24 -15.40
N GLN A 141 -11.60 -3.93 -14.44
CA GLN A 141 -10.80 -2.72 -14.37
C GLN A 141 -9.40 -2.88 -14.99
N SER A 142 -9.28 -3.70 -16.03
CA SER A 142 -8.09 -3.83 -16.88
C SER A 142 -6.89 -4.53 -16.23
N PHE A 143 -7.11 -5.38 -15.24
CA PHE A 143 -6.07 -6.28 -14.77
C PHE A 143 -6.05 -7.55 -15.62
N ASP A 144 -4.91 -7.84 -16.24
CA ASP A 144 -4.72 -9.00 -17.10
C ASP A 144 -4.82 -10.30 -16.32
N GLU A 145 -4.32 -10.31 -15.07
CA GLU A 145 -4.32 -11.48 -14.19
C GLU A 145 -4.76 -11.09 -12.79
N PHE A 146 -5.41 -12.03 -12.12
CA PHE A 146 -5.76 -11.94 -10.71
C PHE A 146 -5.34 -13.24 -10.03
N HIS A 147 -4.56 -13.13 -8.95
CA HIS A 147 -4.09 -14.26 -8.14
C HIS A 147 -4.49 -14.03 -6.69
N CYS A 148 -4.90 -15.09 -6.01
CA CYS A 148 -5.36 -15.02 -4.62
C CYS A 148 -5.04 -16.32 -3.87
N ALA A 149 -5.39 -16.36 -2.58
CA ALA A 149 -5.07 -17.46 -1.68
C ALA A 149 -5.59 -18.83 -2.16
N ASP A 150 -6.69 -18.85 -2.93
CA ASP A 150 -7.25 -20.11 -3.49
C ASP A 150 -6.22 -20.88 -4.32
N GLU A 151 -5.28 -20.17 -4.93
CA GLU A 151 -4.28 -20.78 -5.84
C GLU A 151 -3.02 -21.27 -5.12
N PHE A 152 -2.81 -20.84 -3.86
CA PHE A 152 -1.56 -21.10 -3.16
C PHE A 152 -1.63 -22.41 -2.39
N SER A 153 -0.60 -23.23 -2.52
CA SER A 153 -0.55 -24.55 -1.87
C SER A 153 -0.28 -24.49 -0.38
N ASP A 154 0.27 -23.36 0.11
CA ASP A 154 0.53 -23.16 1.53
C ASP A 154 -0.70 -22.57 2.21
N ASN A 155 -1.25 -23.30 3.16
CA ASN A 155 -2.46 -22.93 3.91
C ASN A 155 -2.17 -22.16 5.21
N SER A 156 -0.96 -21.63 5.37
CA SER A 156 -0.68 -20.76 6.52
C SER A 156 -1.52 -19.49 6.44
N GLY A 157 -2.24 -19.21 7.50
CA GLY A 157 -3.18 -18.10 7.52
C GLY A 157 -4.46 -18.48 8.25
N ASN A 158 -5.58 -17.88 7.86
CA ASN A 158 -6.87 -18.11 8.47
C ASN A 158 -8.00 -18.02 7.43
N VAL A 159 -9.26 -17.97 7.89
CA VAL A 159 -10.44 -17.89 7.01
C VAL A 159 -10.49 -16.62 6.15
N TRP A 160 -9.70 -15.61 6.48
CA TRP A 160 -9.64 -14.34 5.74
C TRP A 160 -8.56 -14.33 4.66
N GLY A 161 -7.55 -15.20 4.75
CA GLY A 161 -6.53 -15.28 3.74
C GLY A 161 -5.27 -16.03 4.17
N CYS A 162 -4.29 -16.08 3.29
CA CYS A 162 -2.96 -16.61 3.57
C CYS A 162 -2.11 -15.57 4.32
N SER A 163 -1.00 -16.02 4.91
CA SER A 163 -0.07 -15.09 5.53
C SER A 163 0.58 -14.17 4.48
N ASP A 164 0.95 -12.96 4.90
CA ASP A 164 1.64 -12.01 4.02
C ASP A 164 2.94 -12.59 3.49
N ALA A 165 3.67 -13.36 4.31
CA ALA A 165 4.91 -14.02 3.86
C ALA A 165 4.65 -14.98 2.71
N VAL A 166 3.58 -15.77 2.77
CA VAL A 166 3.19 -16.68 1.67
C VAL A 166 2.84 -15.89 0.42
N LEU A 167 2.03 -14.84 0.54
CA LEU A 167 1.65 -13.99 -0.57
C LEU A 167 2.90 -13.42 -1.27
N PHE A 168 3.81 -12.83 -0.53
CA PHE A 168 5.03 -12.26 -1.09
C PHE A 168 5.94 -13.30 -1.74
N LYS A 169 6.03 -14.52 -1.20
CA LYS A 169 6.78 -15.61 -1.82
C LYS A 169 6.18 -16.01 -3.17
N GLN A 170 4.87 -16.01 -3.30
CA GLN A 170 4.21 -16.30 -4.58
C GLN A 170 4.53 -15.22 -5.62
N ILE A 171 4.55 -13.96 -5.21
CA ILE A 171 4.91 -12.85 -6.09
C ILE A 171 6.38 -12.96 -6.53
N GLU A 172 7.28 -13.25 -5.60
CA GLU A 172 8.71 -13.46 -5.90
C GLU A 172 8.89 -14.59 -6.93
N ALA A 173 8.18 -15.71 -6.76
CA ALA A 173 8.22 -16.83 -7.70
C ALA A 173 7.72 -16.42 -9.09
N TYR A 174 6.64 -15.64 -9.16
CA TYR A 174 6.11 -15.11 -10.40
C TYR A 174 7.13 -14.17 -11.08
N MET A 175 7.68 -13.24 -10.33
CA MET A 175 8.67 -12.28 -10.85
C MET A 175 9.92 -13.00 -11.38
N SER A 176 10.35 -14.08 -10.73
CA SER A 176 11.53 -14.85 -11.18
C SER A 176 11.35 -15.49 -12.56
N LYS A 177 10.12 -15.61 -13.04
CA LYS A 177 9.77 -16.20 -14.35
C LYS A 177 9.43 -15.15 -15.40
N GLU A 178 9.56 -13.87 -15.08
CA GLU A 178 9.27 -12.80 -16.04
C GLU A 178 10.23 -12.88 -17.24
N LYS A 179 9.67 -12.65 -18.42
CA LYS A 179 10.43 -12.65 -19.68
C LYS A 179 11.29 -11.39 -19.76
N GLU A 180 12.43 -11.52 -20.43
CA GLU A 180 13.26 -10.37 -20.77
C GLU A 180 12.43 -9.32 -21.53
N GLN A 181 12.59 -8.04 -21.19
CA GLN A 181 11.88 -6.88 -21.75
C GLN A 181 10.38 -6.79 -21.41
N GLU A 182 9.85 -7.72 -20.62
CA GLU A 182 8.48 -7.59 -20.13
C GLU A 182 8.41 -6.51 -19.04
N LYS A 183 7.40 -5.63 -19.13
CA LYS A 183 7.09 -4.64 -18.11
C LYS A 183 5.85 -5.07 -17.37
N VAL A 184 5.92 -5.16 -16.05
CA VAL A 184 4.82 -5.68 -15.24
C VAL A 184 4.50 -4.70 -14.11
N PHE A 185 3.22 -4.39 -13.98
CA PHE A 185 2.66 -3.63 -12.88
C PHE A 185 1.89 -4.58 -11.98
N HIS A 186 2.34 -4.68 -10.72
CA HIS A 186 1.71 -5.50 -9.70
C HIS A 186 1.00 -4.64 -8.69
N VAL A 187 -0.25 -4.99 -8.35
CA VAL A 187 -0.92 -4.48 -7.15
C VAL A 187 -1.04 -5.63 -6.16
N VAL A 188 -0.67 -5.38 -4.93
CA VAL A 188 -0.65 -6.39 -3.86
C VAL A 188 -1.52 -5.90 -2.70
N LEU A 189 -2.58 -6.64 -2.39
CA LEU A 189 -3.43 -6.37 -1.24
C LEU A 189 -3.22 -7.47 -0.20
N THR A 190 -2.61 -7.10 0.93
CA THR A 190 -2.30 -8.03 2.02
C THR A 190 -3.50 -8.23 2.95
N THR A 191 -3.48 -9.27 3.79
CA THR A 191 -4.60 -9.60 4.67
C THR A 191 -4.22 -9.99 6.10
N SER A 192 -2.93 -10.14 6.44
CA SER A 192 -2.54 -10.67 7.75
C SER A 192 -2.86 -9.75 8.92
N ASN A 193 -2.84 -8.44 8.72
CA ASN A 193 -3.14 -7.48 9.79
C ASN A 193 -4.65 -7.26 9.94
N HIS A 194 -5.35 -8.34 10.26
CA HIS A 194 -6.82 -8.39 10.36
C HIS A 194 -7.22 -9.40 11.44
N PRO A 195 -8.32 -9.15 12.20
CA PRO A 195 -8.84 -10.18 13.12
C PRO A 195 -9.05 -11.51 12.39
N PRO A 196 -8.76 -12.65 12.99
CA PRO A 196 -8.47 -12.87 14.41
C PRO A 196 -7.00 -12.73 14.84
N TYR A 197 -6.15 -12.09 14.04
CA TYR A 197 -4.72 -11.84 14.37
C TYR A 197 -3.99 -13.14 14.71
N SER A 198 -3.98 -14.08 13.78
CA SER A 198 -3.58 -15.46 14.02
C SER A 198 -2.12 -15.77 13.69
N ILE A 199 -1.34 -14.80 13.23
CA ILE A 199 0.09 -15.01 12.97
C ILE A 199 0.82 -15.21 14.29
N ASP A 200 1.69 -16.22 14.36
CA ASP A 200 2.59 -16.42 15.49
C ASP A 200 3.73 -15.38 15.44
N VAL A 201 3.39 -14.15 15.80
CA VAL A 201 4.34 -13.03 15.74
C VAL A 201 5.53 -13.22 16.68
N ASP A 202 5.31 -13.84 17.83
CA ASP A 202 6.38 -14.12 18.79
C ASP A 202 7.37 -15.13 18.23
N GLY A 203 6.87 -16.18 17.60
CA GLY A 203 7.72 -17.17 16.91
C GLY A 203 8.53 -16.56 15.78
N MET A 204 8.07 -15.45 15.21
CA MET A 204 8.77 -14.74 14.14
C MET A 204 9.75 -13.67 14.64
N GLY A 205 9.83 -13.48 15.96
CA GLY A 205 10.76 -12.56 16.56
C GLY A 205 10.20 -11.22 16.98
N PHE A 206 8.86 -11.08 17.08
CA PHE A 206 8.26 -9.85 17.60
C PHE A 206 8.79 -9.56 19.02
N PRO A 207 9.43 -8.39 19.24
CA PRO A 207 10.03 -8.08 20.54
C PRO A 207 8.96 -7.59 21.53
N ARG A 208 8.04 -8.48 21.92
CA ARG A 208 6.87 -8.17 22.75
C ARG A 208 7.23 -7.48 24.05
N ALA A 209 8.21 -8.00 24.77
CA ALA A 209 8.63 -7.43 26.06
C ALA A 209 9.16 -6.00 25.92
N LYS A 210 9.95 -5.76 24.87
CA LYS A 210 10.49 -4.43 24.56
C LYS A 210 9.38 -3.44 24.20
N VAL A 211 8.44 -3.84 23.36
CA VAL A 211 7.27 -3.02 23.00
C VAL A 211 6.43 -2.72 24.25
N LYS A 212 6.15 -3.75 25.03
CA LYS A 212 5.41 -3.64 26.29
C LYS A 212 6.03 -2.59 27.22
N SER A 213 7.36 -2.58 27.34
CA SER A 213 8.06 -1.66 28.24
C SER A 213 7.92 -0.18 27.84
N LYS A 214 7.51 0.10 26.63
CA LYS A 214 7.38 1.46 26.08
C LYS A 214 5.94 1.97 26.01
N LEU A 215 4.99 1.17 26.47
CA LEU A 215 3.57 1.50 26.45
C LEU A 215 3.06 1.91 27.84
N PRO A 216 2.00 2.75 27.91
CA PRO A 216 1.30 2.98 29.17
C PRO A 216 0.83 1.67 29.79
N ALA A 217 0.80 1.58 31.12
CA ALA A 217 0.56 0.33 31.85
C ALA A 217 -0.80 -0.31 31.51
N ASP A 218 -1.84 0.47 31.31
CA ASP A 218 -3.17 -0.02 30.94
C ASP A 218 -3.18 -0.74 29.59
N ILE A 219 -2.39 -0.24 28.63
CA ILE A 219 -2.25 -0.85 27.29
C ILE A 219 -1.25 -1.99 27.35
N ALA A 220 -0.13 -1.82 28.07
CA ALA A 220 0.91 -2.82 28.19
C ALA A 220 0.42 -4.14 28.80
N ASN A 221 -0.59 -4.07 29.67
CA ASN A 221 -1.18 -5.24 30.31
C ASN A 221 -2.27 -5.93 29.47
N ASP A 222 -2.61 -5.37 28.31
CA ASP A 222 -3.55 -5.97 27.36
C ASP A 222 -2.79 -6.80 26.32
N GLU A 223 -2.66 -8.09 26.58
CA GLU A 223 -1.93 -9.02 25.69
C GLU A 223 -2.54 -9.09 24.29
N LYS A 224 -3.84 -8.89 24.16
CA LYS A 224 -4.53 -8.85 22.88
C LYS A 224 -4.06 -7.64 22.05
N THR A 225 -4.00 -6.47 22.65
CA THR A 225 -3.49 -5.27 21.99
C THR A 225 -2.02 -5.45 21.56
N LEU A 226 -1.19 -6.05 22.42
CA LEU A 226 0.20 -6.33 22.07
C LEU A 226 0.30 -7.26 20.85
N THR A 227 -0.56 -8.27 20.76
CA THR A 227 -0.62 -9.17 19.61
C THR A 227 -1.05 -8.43 18.33
N GLU A 228 -2.00 -7.51 18.42
CA GLU A 228 -2.40 -6.65 17.30
C GLU A 228 -1.24 -5.78 16.83
N LEU A 229 -0.49 -5.17 17.75
CA LEU A 229 0.70 -4.40 17.42
C LEU A 229 1.77 -5.29 16.76
N GLY A 230 1.89 -6.53 17.20
CA GLY A 230 2.76 -7.52 16.57
C GLY A 230 2.41 -7.79 15.12
N HIS A 231 1.14 -7.66 14.73
CA HIS A 231 0.72 -7.83 13.33
C HIS A 231 1.10 -6.64 12.46
N ILE A 232 1.16 -5.42 13.02
CA ILE A 232 1.75 -4.27 12.32
C ILE A 232 3.25 -4.52 12.11
N TRP A 233 3.95 -4.96 13.13
CA TRP A 233 5.36 -5.33 13.06
C TRP A 233 5.61 -6.43 12.01
N TYR A 234 4.75 -7.44 11.95
CA TYR A 234 4.83 -8.51 10.96
C TYR A 234 4.62 -7.99 9.54
N ALA A 235 3.64 -7.12 9.32
CA ALA A 235 3.40 -6.50 8.01
C ALA A 235 4.64 -5.74 7.54
N ASP A 236 5.22 -4.92 8.41
CA ASP A 236 6.45 -4.18 8.13
C ASP A 236 7.61 -5.10 7.77
N LYS A 237 7.81 -6.17 8.55
CA LYS A 237 8.87 -7.14 8.30
C LYS A 237 8.72 -7.83 6.95
N THR A 238 7.53 -8.33 6.64
CA THR A 238 7.29 -9.05 5.38
C THR A 238 7.38 -8.14 4.16
N MET A 239 6.91 -6.91 4.26
CA MET A 239 7.08 -5.90 3.21
C MET A 239 8.57 -5.58 2.98
N GLY A 240 9.31 -5.37 4.06
CA GLY A 240 10.74 -5.09 3.99
C GLY A 240 11.54 -6.23 3.36
N ASP A 241 11.28 -7.45 3.79
CA ASP A 241 11.92 -8.65 3.23
C ASP A 241 11.60 -8.80 1.73
N PHE A 242 10.34 -8.58 1.34
CA PHE A 242 9.92 -8.64 -0.05
C PHE A 242 10.61 -7.59 -0.91
N VAL A 243 10.61 -6.34 -0.48
CA VAL A 243 11.26 -5.23 -1.23
C VAL A 243 12.73 -5.55 -1.46
N LYS A 244 13.42 -6.01 -0.44
CA LYS A 244 14.84 -6.39 -0.52
C LYS A 244 15.06 -7.51 -1.53
N GLN A 245 14.25 -8.56 -1.47
CA GLN A 245 14.35 -9.70 -2.37
C GLN A 245 14.01 -9.32 -3.82
N ALA A 246 12.92 -8.62 -4.02
CA ALA A 246 12.49 -8.20 -5.36
C ALA A 246 13.51 -7.26 -6.02
N GLN A 247 14.06 -6.30 -5.24
CA GLN A 247 15.10 -5.40 -5.72
C GLN A 247 16.39 -6.16 -6.08
N SER A 248 16.72 -7.22 -5.37
CA SER A 248 17.89 -8.05 -5.70
C SER A 248 17.70 -8.81 -7.00
N MET A 249 16.47 -9.19 -7.35
CA MET A 249 16.16 -9.82 -8.64
C MET A 249 16.16 -8.80 -9.79
N TYR A 250 15.50 -7.67 -9.56
CA TYR A 250 15.34 -6.61 -10.57
C TYR A 250 15.58 -5.25 -9.93
N SER A 251 16.78 -4.71 -10.08
CA SER A 251 17.13 -3.39 -9.56
C SER A 251 16.28 -2.26 -10.17
N ASP A 252 15.76 -2.49 -11.38
CA ASP A 252 14.86 -1.56 -12.08
C ASP A 252 13.41 -1.80 -11.67
N THR A 253 13.13 -1.60 -10.40
CA THR A 253 11.80 -1.76 -9.81
C THR A 253 11.42 -0.51 -9.01
N LEU A 254 10.23 0.01 -9.26
CA LEU A 254 9.62 1.04 -8.44
C LEU A 254 8.63 0.39 -7.47
N PHE A 255 8.84 0.62 -6.18
CA PHE A 255 7.90 0.21 -5.14
C PHE A 255 7.08 1.41 -4.70
N VAL A 256 5.77 1.22 -4.60
CA VAL A 256 4.85 2.20 -4.00
C VAL A 256 4.14 1.48 -2.86
N ILE A 257 4.30 2.01 -1.65
CA ILE A 257 3.82 1.33 -0.43
C ILE A 257 2.83 2.24 0.27
N THR A 258 1.62 1.74 0.48
CA THR A 258 0.54 2.43 1.17
C THR A 258 -0.28 1.47 2.02
N GLY A 259 -1.31 1.95 2.67
CA GLY A 259 -2.31 1.15 3.36
C GLY A 259 -3.68 1.30 2.70
N ASP A 260 -4.62 0.43 3.03
CA ASP A 260 -6.00 0.58 2.60
C ASP A 260 -6.75 1.57 3.50
N HIS A 261 -6.59 1.45 4.81
CA HIS A 261 -7.12 2.36 5.83
C HIS A 261 -6.29 2.23 7.11
N SER A 262 -6.54 3.09 8.08
CA SER A 262 -5.85 3.07 9.38
C SER A 262 -6.76 2.53 10.47
N GLU A 263 -6.21 1.67 11.34
CA GLU A 263 -6.86 1.26 12.59
C GLU A 263 -6.54 2.27 13.69
N ARG A 264 -7.52 2.49 14.58
CA ARG A 264 -7.38 3.43 15.70
C ARG A 264 -7.19 2.66 17.00
N PHE A 265 -6.02 2.84 17.61
CA PHE A 265 -5.75 2.32 18.93
C PHE A 265 -6.07 3.37 20.00
N SER A 266 -6.48 2.93 21.18
CA SER A 266 -6.93 3.83 22.25
C SER A 266 -5.86 4.81 22.70
N PHE A 267 -4.60 4.40 22.73
CA PHE A 267 -3.49 5.26 23.13
C PHE A 267 -3.11 6.31 22.06
N ALA A 268 -3.59 6.15 20.85
CA ALA A 268 -3.36 7.11 19.77
C ALA A 268 -4.42 8.22 19.70
N LYS A 269 -5.41 8.23 20.61
CA LYS A 269 -6.53 9.19 20.59
C LYS A 269 -6.14 10.65 20.75
N GLU A 270 -4.95 10.94 21.24
CA GLU A 270 -4.44 12.31 21.39
C GLU A 270 -4.13 12.98 20.06
N GLN A 271 -4.02 12.20 18.98
CA GLN A 271 -3.81 12.74 17.65
C GLN A 271 -5.14 13.23 17.05
N ASP A 272 -5.08 14.23 16.16
CA ASP A 272 -6.27 14.66 15.47
C ASP A 272 -6.80 13.56 14.52
N THR A 273 -8.08 13.66 14.16
CA THR A 273 -8.75 12.64 13.34
C THR A 273 -8.06 12.43 12.00
N ARG A 274 -7.58 13.50 11.37
CA ARG A 274 -6.88 13.42 10.07
C ARG A 274 -5.58 12.64 10.21
N THR A 275 -4.79 12.92 11.23
CA THR A 275 -3.53 12.21 11.49
C THR A 275 -3.78 10.73 11.76
N LEU A 276 -4.79 10.40 12.58
CA LEU A 276 -5.15 9.01 12.90
C LEU A 276 -5.69 8.26 11.69
N SER A 277 -6.36 8.94 10.76
CA SER A 277 -6.94 8.34 9.57
C SER A 277 -5.94 8.19 8.43
N SER A 278 -4.81 8.90 8.48
CA SER A 278 -3.82 8.90 7.40
C SER A 278 -3.11 7.55 7.28
N ILE A 279 -2.66 7.28 6.07
CA ILE A 279 -1.91 6.08 5.71
C ILE A 279 -0.54 6.50 5.16
N PRO A 280 0.47 5.63 5.15
CA PRO A 280 1.73 5.94 4.50
C PRO A 280 1.56 5.95 2.98
N CYS A 281 2.45 6.65 2.29
CA CYS A 281 2.62 6.55 0.85
C CYS A 281 4.09 6.80 0.53
N ILE A 282 4.81 5.72 0.28
CA ILE A 282 6.26 5.71 0.08
C ILE A 282 6.55 5.26 -1.34
N PHE A 283 7.36 6.04 -2.06
CA PHE A 283 7.92 5.68 -3.36
C PHE A 283 9.39 5.33 -3.15
N TYR A 284 9.80 4.16 -3.62
CA TYR A 284 11.17 3.69 -3.45
C TYR A 284 11.68 3.00 -4.71
N GLY A 285 12.86 3.37 -5.15
CA GLY A 285 13.53 2.76 -6.29
C GLY A 285 14.59 3.68 -6.87
N ALA A 286 15.41 3.12 -7.77
CA ALA A 286 16.48 3.89 -8.41
C ALA A 286 15.92 5.11 -9.14
N GLY A 287 16.49 6.28 -8.85
CA GLY A 287 16.09 7.54 -9.46
C GLY A 287 15.00 8.30 -8.72
N VAL A 288 14.35 7.70 -7.73
CA VAL A 288 13.42 8.41 -6.85
C VAL A 288 14.19 9.41 -6.00
N GLN A 289 13.64 10.60 -5.80
CA GLN A 289 14.29 11.67 -5.05
C GLN A 289 13.43 12.16 -3.90
N GLN A 290 14.02 12.33 -2.74
CA GLN A 290 13.31 12.81 -1.55
C GLN A 290 12.63 14.16 -1.77
N ALA A 291 13.17 15.00 -2.62
CA ALA A 291 12.63 16.32 -2.92
C ALA A 291 11.36 16.31 -3.79
N TRP A 292 10.88 15.14 -4.23
CA TRP A 292 9.64 15.07 -5.02
C TRP A 292 8.42 15.61 -4.27
N PHE A 293 8.38 15.38 -2.97
CA PHE A 293 7.28 15.84 -2.12
C PHE A 293 7.84 16.55 -0.89
N ASN A 294 7.20 17.64 -0.47
CA ASN A 294 7.59 18.36 0.74
C ASN A 294 6.80 17.87 1.97
N ASP A 295 7.14 18.41 3.13
CA ASP A 295 6.51 18.08 4.40
C ASP A 295 5.04 18.53 4.53
N LYS A 296 4.53 19.30 3.55
CA LYS A 296 3.14 19.74 3.47
C LYS A 296 2.34 19.05 2.38
N SER A 297 2.95 18.08 1.68
CA SER A 297 2.28 17.35 0.61
C SER A 297 1.07 16.56 1.13
N VAL A 298 0.01 16.54 0.34
CA VAL A 298 -1.23 15.81 0.63
C VAL A 298 -1.66 15.05 -0.61
N GLY A 299 -2.09 13.81 -0.42
CA GLY A 299 -2.62 12.98 -1.49
C GLY A 299 -3.74 12.07 -1.00
N ASP A 300 -4.35 11.34 -1.91
CA ASP A 300 -5.35 10.33 -1.62
C ASP A 300 -5.25 9.15 -2.61
N HIS A 301 -6.00 8.07 -2.35
CA HIS A 301 -6.00 6.89 -3.20
C HIS A 301 -6.44 7.17 -4.64
N MET A 302 -7.38 8.09 -4.85
CA MET A 302 -7.87 8.42 -6.20
C MET A 302 -6.82 9.13 -7.04
N GLN A 303 -5.96 9.92 -6.40
CA GLN A 303 -4.88 10.66 -7.07
C GLN A 303 -3.67 9.79 -7.35
N LEU A 304 -3.55 8.65 -6.68
CA LEU A 304 -2.34 7.82 -6.74
C LEU A 304 -2.05 7.32 -8.15
N ALA A 305 -3.06 6.89 -8.89
CA ALA A 305 -2.89 6.44 -10.27
C ALA A 305 -2.29 7.53 -11.17
N GLY A 306 -2.79 8.76 -11.06
CA GLY A 306 -2.28 9.90 -11.80
C GLY A 306 -0.84 10.25 -11.41
N THR A 307 -0.54 10.18 -10.12
CA THR A 307 0.82 10.43 -9.61
C THR A 307 1.82 9.39 -10.14
N VAL A 308 1.46 8.10 -10.08
CA VAL A 308 2.31 7.03 -10.63
C VAL A 308 2.50 7.22 -12.15
N ALA A 309 1.43 7.55 -12.86
CA ALA A 309 1.50 7.79 -14.31
C ALA A 309 2.44 8.95 -14.66
N GLU A 310 2.44 10.02 -13.89
CA GLU A 310 3.39 11.14 -14.08
C GLU A 310 4.84 10.69 -13.84
N ILE A 311 5.06 9.90 -12.80
CA ILE A 311 6.39 9.44 -12.41
C ILE A 311 7.01 8.54 -13.49
N VAL A 312 6.23 7.64 -14.07
CA VAL A 312 6.72 6.60 -14.98
C VAL A 312 6.38 6.87 -16.46
N GLY A 313 5.50 7.81 -16.72
CA GLY A 313 5.08 8.12 -18.08
C GLY A 313 6.18 8.79 -18.91
N PRO A 314 6.00 8.86 -20.23
CA PRO A 314 6.92 9.61 -21.09
C PRO A 314 6.84 11.11 -20.79
N ASP A 315 7.91 11.84 -21.11
CA ASP A 315 7.89 13.30 -21.06
C ASP A 315 6.79 13.80 -22.02
N GLY A 316 5.83 14.53 -21.44
CA GLY A 316 4.68 15.07 -22.17
C GLY A 316 5.03 16.27 -23.04
#